data_8f3e602610de7e5e94c5980de4864667
#
_entry.id   8f3e602610de7e5e94c5980de4864667
#
_cell.length_a   1.000
_cell.length_b   1.000
_cell.length_c   1.000
_cell.angle_alpha   90.00
_cell.angle_beta   90.00
_cell.angle_gamma   90.00
#
_symmetry.space_group_name_H-M   'P 1'
#
loop_
_entity.id
_entity.type
_entity.pdbx_description
1 polymer ?
#
loop_
_entity_poly.entity_id
_entity_poly.type
_entity_poly.pdbx_seq_one_letter_code
_entity_poly.pdbx_strand_id
1 'polypeptide(L)'
;MNFMRLYTNAFENIVFGAVETVYSDGTAAFYKTTEKQRFGWKSLSDMLYARSKVSTGVRLDFHTDSETFAFRAISGRKFDLLLDGMLFCSLSDDDFDKQGKSRIFDIGLAEGVKHSDAGRRVTLIFPSHDEQTVLEYIELSDGAYVTPHEYSRKMLFIGDSITQGWNSGFDSLSYAWQTALHFNADCVINGVGGGFFSECTFDKPDFDPDIVIIAYGTNDFGRYNSIDELCPHVNGYLELVKHAYGDKHVFCILPLWRSDIHKYPKYSSFASCCDVIREAALKHGIKPIDGMKLVPHFSEFFYDHVHPNALGFCMYAKALIGELEKEI
;
A
#
# COMPACT_ATOMS: atom_id res chain seq x y z
N MET A 1 35.11 7.63 7.16
CA MET A 1 34.14 6.96 8.03
C MET A 1 34.17 5.48 7.68
N ASN A 2 34.17 4.62 8.67
CA ASN A 2 33.95 3.19 8.45
C ASN A 2 32.44 2.95 8.41
N PHE A 3 32.00 2.03 7.55
CA PHE A 3 30.60 1.67 7.38
C PHE A 3 30.37 0.20 7.62
N MET A 4 29.28 -0.13 8.27
CA MET A 4 28.75 -1.48 8.39
C MET A 4 27.74 -1.72 7.27
N ARG A 5 27.86 -2.84 6.55
CA ARG A 5 26.86 -3.27 5.55
C ARG A 5 26.06 -4.43 6.09
N LEU A 6 24.74 -4.32 6.02
CA LEU A 6 23.83 -5.41 6.23
C LEU A 6 23.28 -5.85 4.86
N TYR A 7 23.59 -7.07 4.49
CA TYR A 7 23.09 -7.71 3.28
C TYR A 7 21.69 -8.29 3.54
N THR A 8 20.97 -8.61 2.49
CA THR A 8 19.54 -8.95 2.52
C THR A 8 19.16 -10.06 3.50
N ASN A 9 20.04 -11.02 3.75
CA ASN A 9 19.84 -12.09 4.75
C ASN A 9 19.95 -11.61 6.21
N ALA A 10 20.48 -10.42 6.45
CA ALA A 10 20.70 -9.88 7.79
C ALA A 10 19.61 -8.85 8.22
N PHE A 11 18.70 -8.47 7.32
CA PHE A 11 17.67 -7.48 7.64
C PHE A 11 16.22 -7.95 7.38
N GLU A 12 16.00 -9.26 7.32
CA GLU A 12 14.66 -9.84 7.13
C GLU A 12 13.67 -9.36 8.20
N ASN A 13 14.11 -9.24 9.44
CA ASN A 13 13.27 -8.80 10.57
C ASN A 13 12.91 -7.32 10.57
N ILE A 14 13.50 -6.50 9.70
CA ILE A 14 13.16 -5.09 9.53
C ILE A 14 12.39 -4.80 8.24
N VAL A 15 12.05 -5.84 7.47
CA VAL A 15 11.18 -5.76 6.28
C VAL A 15 9.74 -5.94 6.71
N PHE A 16 8.90 -5.00 6.34
CA PHE A 16 7.46 -5.00 6.63
C PHE A 16 6.65 -4.79 5.36
N GLY A 17 5.41 -5.24 5.36
CA GLY A 17 4.48 -5.08 4.23
C GLY A 17 4.75 -6.01 3.04
N ALA A 18 5.81 -6.81 3.06
CA ALA A 18 6.07 -7.85 2.06
C ALA A 18 5.27 -9.12 2.38
N VAL A 19 4.52 -9.61 1.41
CA VAL A 19 3.81 -10.90 1.48
C VAL A 19 4.77 -12.03 1.13
N GLU A 20 5.69 -11.77 0.22
CA GLU A 20 6.71 -12.71 -0.22
C GLU A 20 8.02 -11.98 -0.50
N THR A 21 9.12 -12.56 -0.04
CA THR A 21 10.48 -12.09 -0.34
C THR A 21 11.24 -13.21 -1.06
N VAL A 22 11.79 -12.89 -2.22
CA VAL A 22 12.57 -13.84 -3.02
C VAL A 22 14.03 -13.44 -3.01
N TYR A 23 14.88 -14.31 -2.46
CA TYR A 23 16.33 -14.11 -2.40
C TYR A 23 17.01 -14.76 -3.61
N SER A 24 17.88 -14.04 -4.28
CA SER A 24 18.69 -14.53 -5.40
C SER A 24 20.00 -13.75 -5.50
N ASP A 25 21.12 -14.44 -5.62
CA ASP A 25 22.45 -13.87 -5.90
C ASP A 25 22.83 -12.67 -5.01
N GLY A 26 22.52 -12.77 -3.71
CA GLY A 26 22.81 -11.72 -2.73
C GLY A 26 21.84 -10.54 -2.75
N THR A 27 20.77 -10.62 -3.51
CA THR A 27 19.70 -9.62 -3.56
C THR A 27 18.38 -10.17 -3.04
N ALA A 28 17.45 -9.28 -2.69
CA ALA A 28 16.08 -9.62 -2.29
C ALA A 28 15.07 -8.80 -3.11
N ALA A 29 14.09 -9.49 -3.66
CA ALA A 29 12.94 -8.93 -4.35
C ALA A 29 11.69 -9.07 -3.48
N PHE A 30 10.90 -8.01 -3.36
CA PHE A 30 9.80 -7.92 -2.40
C PHE A 30 8.45 -7.78 -3.11
N TYR A 31 7.50 -8.63 -2.74
CA TYR A 31 6.16 -8.66 -3.32
C TYR A 31 5.09 -8.35 -2.26
N LYS A 32 4.12 -7.53 -2.64
CA LYS A 32 2.89 -7.26 -1.85
C LYS A 32 1.81 -8.32 -2.04
N THR A 33 2.01 -9.27 -2.95
CA THR A 33 1.05 -10.30 -3.36
C THR A 33 1.67 -11.67 -3.27
N THR A 34 0.83 -12.69 -3.04
CA THR A 34 1.25 -14.09 -3.17
C THR A 34 1.51 -14.46 -4.64
N GLU A 35 2.25 -15.52 -4.87
CA GLU A 35 2.47 -16.04 -6.23
C GLU A 35 1.12 -16.42 -6.90
N LYS A 36 0.19 -17.02 -6.16
CA LYS A 36 -1.15 -17.36 -6.67
C LYS A 36 -1.94 -16.13 -7.10
N GLN A 37 -1.90 -15.05 -6.32
CA GLN A 37 -2.52 -13.76 -6.71
C GLN A 37 -1.90 -13.21 -8.00
N ARG A 38 -0.57 -13.26 -8.13
CA ARG A 38 0.11 -12.81 -9.35
C ARG A 38 -0.31 -13.61 -10.58
N PHE A 39 -0.46 -14.93 -10.47
CA PHE A 39 -0.97 -15.78 -11.56
C PHE A 39 -2.45 -15.52 -11.85
N GLY A 40 -3.26 -15.24 -10.84
CA GLY A 40 -4.64 -14.78 -11.04
C GLY A 40 -4.70 -13.52 -11.88
N TRP A 41 -3.91 -12.50 -11.54
CA TRP A 41 -3.80 -11.27 -12.33
C TRP A 41 -3.22 -11.51 -13.74
N LYS A 42 -2.26 -12.43 -13.87
CA LYS A 42 -1.70 -12.84 -15.18
C LYS A 42 -2.76 -13.44 -16.10
N SER A 43 -3.66 -14.24 -15.57
CA SER A 43 -4.75 -14.84 -16.34
C SER A 43 -5.72 -13.81 -16.93
N LEU A 44 -5.79 -12.62 -16.33
CA LEU A 44 -6.66 -11.53 -16.76
C LEU A 44 -5.94 -10.54 -17.69
N SER A 45 -4.68 -10.21 -17.43
CA SER A 45 -3.92 -9.24 -18.21
C SER A 45 -2.44 -9.20 -17.83
N ASP A 46 -1.55 -9.07 -18.83
CA ASP A 46 -0.11 -8.84 -18.60
C ASP A 46 0.16 -7.53 -17.85
N MET A 47 -0.64 -6.50 -18.08
CA MET A 47 -0.55 -5.22 -17.37
C MET A 47 -0.89 -5.39 -15.89
N LEU A 48 -1.96 -6.10 -15.55
CA LEU A 48 -2.34 -6.36 -14.15
C LEU A 48 -1.30 -7.24 -13.46
N TYR A 49 -0.75 -8.22 -14.16
CA TYR A 49 0.37 -9.02 -13.67
C TYR A 49 1.58 -8.17 -13.32
N ALA A 50 2.00 -7.26 -14.23
CA ALA A 50 3.12 -6.37 -13.95
C ALA A 50 2.87 -5.50 -12.69
N ARG A 51 1.68 -4.91 -12.59
CA ARG A 51 1.29 -4.08 -11.45
C ARG A 51 1.14 -4.85 -10.13
N SER A 52 0.81 -6.14 -10.18
CA SER A 52 0.74 -6.99 -8.99
C SER A 52 2.12 -7.29 -8.38
N LYS A 53 3.21 -7.14 -9.14
CA LYS A 53 4.59 -7.38 -8.67
C LYS A 53 5.24 -6.18 -7.99
N VAL A 54 4.70 -4.99 -8.17
CA VAL A 54 5.28 -3.77 -7.58
C VAL A 54 5.24 -3.83 -6.06
N SER A 55 6.27 -3.29 -5.40
CA SER A 55 6.48 -3.40 -3.94
C SER A 55 5.69 -2.36 -3.11
N THR A 56 4.45 -2.05 -3.51
CA THR A 56 3.60 -1.06 -2.82
C THR A 56 3.48 -1.34 -1.33
N GLY A 57 3.78 -0.33 -0.49
CA GLY A 57 3.65 -0.42 0.96
C GLY A 57 4.71 -1.28 1.64
N VAL A 58 5.58 -1.95 0.88
CA VAL A 58 6.75 -2.63 1.43
C VAL A 58 7.75 -1.58 1.90
N ARG A 59 8.43 -1.86 3.00
CA ARG A 59 9.36 -0.92 3.61
C ARG A 59 10.39 -1.62 4.47
N LEU A 60 11.53 -0.94 4.69
CA LEU A 60 12.37 -1.20 5.86
C LEU A 60 11.92 -0.25 6.97
N ASP A 61 11.82 -0.75 8.20
CA ASP A 61 11.39 0.05 9.35
C ASP A 61 12.10 -0.42 10.63
N PHE A 62 12.99 0.42 11.13
CA PHE A 62 13.87 0.04 12.23
C PHE A 62 14.34 1.27 13.03
N HIS A 63 14.87 0.99 14.23
CA HIS A 63 15.54 1.96 15.09
C HIS A 63 17.05 1.74 15.05
N THR A 64 17.82 2.84 15.09
CA THR A 64 19.28 2.83 15.05
C THR A 64 19.87 4.05 15.74
N ASP A 65 21.10 3.93 16.22
CA ASP A 65 21.96 5.03 16.66
C ASP A 65 22.94 5.50 15.57
N SER A 66 22.78 5.00 14.34
CA SER A 66 23.62 5.39 13.21
C SER A 66 23.49 6.88 12.90
N GLU A 67 24.63 7.52 12.63
CA GLU A 67 24.68 8.92 12.13
C GLU A 67 24.34 8.98 10.64
N THR A 68 24.56 7.89 9.90
CA THR A 68 24.42 7.87 8.45
C THR A 68 23.61 6.66 7.98
N PHE A 69 22.94 6.83 6.84
CA PHE A 69 22.19 5.77 6.16
C PHE A 69 22.43 5.82 4.65
N ALA A 70 22.64 4.68 4.04
CA ALA A 70 22.62 4.50 2.59
C ALA A 70 22.14 3.09 2.27
N PHE A 71 21.78 2.83 1.02
CA PHE A 71 21.37 1.50 0.56
C PHE A 71 21.70 1.30 -0.92
N ARG A 72 21.67 0.06 -1.37
CA ARG A 72 21.79 -0.27 -2.79
C ARG A 72 20.54 -0.96 -3.29
N ALA A 73 19.88 -0.31 -4.26
CA ALA A 73 18.74 -0.81 -4.99
C ALA A 73 19.15 -1.18 -6.42
N ILE A 74 18.91 -2.41 -6.82
CA ILE A 74 19.14 -2.88 -8.18
C ILE A 74 18.02 -2.38 -9.10
N SER A 75 16.78 -2.36 -8.60
CA SER A 75 15.61 -1.75 -9.24
C SER A 75 14.75 -0.99 -8.23
N GLY A 76 13.96 -0.06 -8.73
CA GLY A 76 13.26 0.94 -7.93
C GLY A 76 14.16 2.13 -7.60
N ARG A 77 13.67 3.36 -7.85
CA ARG A 77 14.44 4.59 -7.62
C ARG A 77 13.68 5.66 -6.82
N LYS A 78 12.38 5.52 -6.73
CA LYS A 78 11.50 6.47 -6.05
C LYS A 78 11.16 5.96 -4.66
N PHE A 79 12.02 6.23 -3.70
CA PHE A 79 11.80 5.84 -2.30
C PHE A 79 11.42 7.06 -1.47
N ASP A 80 10.56 6.88 -0.48
CA ASP A 80 10.39 7.87 0.57
C ASP A 80 11.19 7.45 1.81
N LEU A 81 12.08 8.32 2.26
CA LEU A 81 12.80 8.16 3.51
C LEU A 81 12.15 9.01 4.60
N LEU A 82 11.66 8.35 5.64
CA LEU A 82 11.11 9.01 6.81
C LEU A 82 12.06 8.81 8.00
N LEU A 83 12.18 9.85 8.82
CA LEU A 83 12.88 9.81 10.10
C LEU A 83 11.87 10.12 11.20
N ASP A 84 11.77 9.24 12.18
CA ASP A 84 10.84 9.35 13.32
C ASP A 84 9.38 9.61 12.88
N GLY A 85 8.97 9.01 11.76
CA GLY A 85 7.64 9.10 11.19
C GLY A 85 7.38 10.34 10.30
N MET A 86 8.38 11.23 10.15
CA MET A 86 8.27 12.42 9.30
C MET A 86 9.05 12.23 8.00
N LEU A 87 8.47 12.66 6.86
CA LEU A 87 9.16 12.61 5.57
C LEU A 87 10.43 13.47 5.63
N PHE A 88 11.57 12.81 5.52
CA PHE A 88 12.88 13.48 5.45
C PHE A 88 13.23 13.86 4.01
N CYS A 89 13.07 12.94 3.06
CA CYS A 89 13.20 13.22 1.63
C CYS A 89 12.50 12.14 0.80
N SER A 90 12.11 12.50 -0.42
CA SER A 90 11.75 11.56 -1.47
C SER A 90 12.89 11.46 -2.47
N LEU A 91 13.28 10.24 -2.83
CA LEU A 91 14.40 9.97 -3.71
C LEU A 91 13.94 9.90 -5.16
N SER A 92 14.85 10.25 -6.06
CA SER A 92 14.73 10.12 -7.51
C SER A 92 15.98 9.46 -8.09
N ASP A 93 16.03 9.26 -9.40
CA ASP A 93 17.21 8.69 -10.08
C ASP A 93 18.51 9.44 -9.79
N ASP A 94 18.44 10.76 -9.58
CA ASP A 94 19.61 11.61 -9.31
C ASP A 94 20.24 11.33 -7.92
N ASP A 95 19.53 10.66 -7.04
CA ASP A 95 20.04 10.29 -5.71
C ASP A 95 20.85 8.97 -5.72
N PHE A 96 21.00 8.34 -6.88
CA PHE A 96 21.70 7.07 -7.04
C PHE A 96 22.89 7.16 -7.98
N ASP A 97 23.94 6.41 -7.67
CA ASP A 97 25.05 6.20 -8.61
C ASP A 97 24.67 5.19 -9.72
N LYS A 98 25.60 5.00 -10.68
CA LYS A 98 25.40 4.07 -11.80
C LYS A 98 25.24 2.60 -11.39
N GLN A 99 25.69 2.23 -10.20
CA GLN A 99 25.58 0.88 -9.63
C GLN A 99 24.31 0.71 -8.78
N GLY A 100 23.51 1.77 -8.60
CA GLY A 100 22.29 1.76 -7.83
C GLY A 100 22.49 1.98 -6.32
N LYS A 101 23.67 2.45 -5.89
CA LYS A 101 23.88 2.88 -4.51
C LYS A 101 23.30 4.29 -4.34
N SER A 102 22.49 4.49 -3.30
CA SER A 102 21.98 5.82 -2.92
C SER A 102 23.12 6.73 -2.45
N ARG A 103 22.91 8.04 -2.48
CA ARG A 103 23.74 8.95 -1.71
C ARG A 103 23.70 8.59 -0.23
N ILE A 104 24.70 9.06 0.52
CA ILE A 104 24.71 8.90 1.98
C ILE A 104 23.81 9.99 2.58
N PHE A 105 22.86 9.57 3.40
CA PHE A 105 21.98 10.46 4.17
C PHE A 105 22.59 10.66 5.55
N ASP A 106 22.73 11.90 5.98
CA ASP A 106 23.05 12.26 7.35
C ASP A 106 21.74 12.22 8.16
N ILE A 107 21.55 11.15 8.92
CA ILE A 107 20.34 10.92 9.72
C ILE A 107 20.54 11.34 11.19
N GLY A 108 21.79 11.57 11.61
CA GLY A 108 22.13 12.04 12.95
C GLY A 108 21.80 13.51 13.19
N LEU A 109 21.94 14.36 12.15
CA LEU A 109 21.80 15.82 12.24
C LEU A 109 20.40 16.37 11.93
N ALA A 110 19.38 15.54 11.71
CA ALA A 110 18.03 16.05 11.49
C ALA A 110 17.54 16.81 12.73
N GLU A 111 17.64 18.14 12.67
CA GLU A 111 17.26 19.02 13.77
C GLU A 111 15.77 18.92 14.10
N GLY A 112 15.44 18.99 15.38
CA GLY A 112 14.06 19.14 15.87
C GLY A 112 13.31 17.84 16.15
N VAL A 113 13.89 16.67 15.91
CA VAL A 113 13.25 15.40 16.24
C VAL A 113 13.82 14.86 17.54
N LYS A 114 12.94 14.59 18.52
CA LYS A 114 13.36 13.96 19.77
C LYS A 114 13.76 12.51 19.48
N HIS A 115 15.00 12.18 19.78
CA HIS A 115 15.43 10.79 19.83
C HIS A 115 14.62 10.07 20.91
N SER A 116 14.02 8.93 20.58
CA SER A 116 13.50 8.01 21.59
C SER A 116 14.69 7.28 22.26
N ASP A 117 14.50 6.70 23.42
CA ASP A 117 15.52 5.84 24.06
C ASP A 117 15.91 4.65 23.16
N ALA A 118 15.06 4.31 22.18
CA ALA A 118 15.30 3.28 21.17
C ALA A 118 16.13 3.77 19.98
N GLY A 119 16.66 5.01 19.99
CA GLY A 119 17.35 5.62 18.86
C GLY A 119 16.41 6.18 17.80
N ARG A 120 16.95 6.57 16.65
CA ARG A 120 16.20 7.14 15.54
C ARG A 120 15.45 6.05 14.77
N ARG A 121 14.16 6.26 14.54
CA ARG A 121 13.39 5.41 13.63
C ARG A 121 13.68 5.81 12.18
N VAL A 122 14.12 4.86 11.39
CA VAL A 122 14.33 4.98 9.93
C VAL A 122 13.28 4.15 9.23
N THR A 123 12.44 4.79 8.39
CA THR A 123 11.47 4.09 7.55
C THR A 123 11.79 4.39 6.09
N LEU A 124 12.17 3.37 5.32
CA LEU A 124 12.39 3.47 3.87
C LEU A 124 11.22 2.81 3.15
N ILE A 125 10.29 3.61 2.63
CA ILE A 125 9.12 3.14 1.88
C ILE A 125 9.54 2.88 0.43
N PHE A 126 9.19 1.71 -0.09
CA PHE A 126 9.53 1.29 -1.44
C PHE A 126 8.56 1.87 -2.46
N PRO A 127 9.00 2.06 -3.72
CA PRO A 127 8.16 2.57 -4.80
C PRO A 127 6.85 1.80 -4.97
N SER A 128 5.74 2.52 -5.03
CA SER A 128 4.40 1.95 -5.25
C SER A 128 4.04 1.76 -6.71
N HIS A 129 4.87 2.27 -7.63
CA HIS A 129 4.61 2.29 -9.08
C HIS A 129 5.84 1.80 -9.85
N ASP A 130 5.62 1.52 -11.13
CA ASP A 130 6.61 1.25 -12.18
C ASP A 130 7.34 -0.08 -12.01
N GLU A 131 8.16 -0.27 -10.98
CA GLU A 131 9.04 -1.42 -10.84
C GLU A 131 8.93 -2.11 -9.49
N GLN A 132 9.23 -3.39 -9.47
CA GLN A 132 9.48 -4.15 -8.26
C GLN A 132 10.80 -3.69 -7.64
N THR A 133 10.82 -3.48 -6.34
CA THR A 133 12.06 -3.17 -5.62
C THR A 133 12.91 -4.43 -5.42
N VAL A 134 14.18 -4.31 -5.77
CA VAL A 134 15.22 -5.31 -5.49
C VAL A 134 16.36 -4.62 -4.77
N LEU A 135 16.61 -5.03 -3.52
CA LEU A 135 17.72 -4.51 -2.69
C LEU A 135 18.87 -5.51 -2.61
N GLU A 136 20.09 -4.99 -2.41
CA GLU A 136 21.27 -5.79 -2.13
C GLU A 136 21.75 -5.61 -0.68
N TYR A 137 21.88 -4.36 -0.19
CA TYR A 137 22.30 -4.06 1.18
C TYR A 137 21.79 -2.70 1.66
N ILE A 138 21.81 -2.52 2.98
CA ILE A 138 21.82 -1.20 3.62
C ILE A 138 23.20 -0.95 4.25
N GLU A 139 23.56 0.32 4.41
CA GLU A 139 24.84 0.78 4.94
C GLU A 139 24.58 1.79 6.06
N LEU A 140 25.20 1.55 7.20
CA LEU A 140 25.08 2.34 8.43
C LEU A 140 26.47 2.71 8.95
N SER A 141 26.58 3.59 9.94
CA SER A 141 27.82 3.85 10.67
C SER A 141 28.34 2.57 11.30
N ASP A 142 29.67 2.43 11.36
CA ASP A 142 30.30 1.23 11.92
C ASP A 142 29.92 1.03 13.40
N GLY A 143 29.49 -0.21 13.72
CA GLY A 143 29.05 -0.57 15.05
C GLY A 143 27.65 -0.11 15.47
N ALA A 144 26.90 0.55 14.57
CA ALA A 144 25.51 0.96 14.86
C ALA A 144 24.61 -0.27 15.08
N TYR A 145 23.68 -0.18 16.03
CA TYR A 145 22.66 -1.23 16.22
C TYR A 145 21.49 -1.03 15.24
N VAL A 146 20.76 -2.13 15.04
CA VAL A 146 19.50 -2.16 14.27
C VAL A 146 18.48 -2.98 15.04
N THR A 147 17.35 -2.33 15.38
CA THR A 147 16.23 -2.99 16.06
C THR A 147 14.96 -2.76 15.26
N PRO A 148 14.16 -3.80 14.92
CA PRO A 148 12.93 -3.63 14.18
C PRO A 148 11.96 -2.71 14.91
N HIS A 149 11.16 -1.95 14.15
CA HIS A 149 10.07 -1.17 14.75
C HIS A 149 8.97 -2.12 15.26
N GLU A 150 8.41 -1.80 16.42
CA GLU A 150 7.31 -2.55 17.01
C GLU A 150 5.96 -1.93 16.62
N TYR A 151 5.14 -2.69 15.93
CA TYR A 151 3.79 -2.32 15.59
C TYR A 151 2.78 -2.89 16.59
N SER A 152 1.75 -2.13 16.89
CA SER A 152 0.69 -2.53 17.83
C SER A 152 -0.46 -3.28 17.16
N ARG A 153 -0.58 -3.20 15.84
CA ARG A 153 -1.66 -3.77 15.03
C ARG A 153 -1.15 -4.25 13.67
N LYS A 154 -2.00 -5.01 12.95
CA LYS A 154 -1.78 -5.42 11.57
C LYS A 154 -2.97 -5.06 10.69
N MET A 155 -2.73 -4.46 9.53
CA MET A 155 -3.77 -4.05 8.58
C MET A 155 -3.51 -4.61 7.19
N LEU A 156 -4.55 -5.12 6.55
CA LEU A 156 -4.51 -5.56 5.15
C LEU A 156 -5.42 -4.67 4.31
N PHE A 157 -4.84 -3.98 3.35
CA PHE A 157 -5.57 -3.20 2.35
C PHE A 157 -5.58 -3.95 1.03
N ILE A 158 -6.77 -4.18 0.47
CA ILE A 158 -6.99 -4.85 -0.81
C ILE A 158 -7.72 -3.87 -1.72
N GLY A 159 -7.19 -3.61 -2.91
CA GLY A 159 -7.87 -2.67 -3.82
C GLY A 159 -7.12 -2.43 -5.12
N ASP A 160 -7.51 -1.35 -5.77
CA ASP A 160 -7.06 -0.97 -7.10
C ASP A 160 -5.91 0.09 -7.09
N SER A 161 -5.85 0.94 -8.12
CA SER A 161 -4.86 2.02 -8.23
C SER A 161 -4.94 3.04 -7.10
N ILE A 162 -6.14 3.29 -6.56
CA ILE A 162 -6.32 4.23 -5.45
C ILE A 162 -5.70 3.64 -4.18
N THR A 163 -5.89 2.36 -3.92
CA THR A 163 -5.23 1.65 -2.81
C THR A 163 -3.71 1.56 -3.02
N GLN A 164 -3.26 1.40 -4.26
CA GLN A 164 -1.84 1.45 -4.61
C GLN A 164 -1.20 2.83 -4.36
N GLY A 165 -1.99 3.89 -4.22
CA GLY A 165 -1.52 5.27 -4.03
C GLY A 165 -1.23 6.01 -5.33
N TRP A 166 -1.89 5.63 -6.46
CA TRP A 166 -1.69 6.27 -7.75
C TRP A 166 -1.98 7.77 -7.68
N ASN A 167 -0.99 8.60 -8.06
CA ASN A 167 -1.04 10.06 -8.03
C ASN A 167 -1.07 10.70 -6.62
N SER A 168 -0.67 9.99 -5.57
CA SER A 168 -0.53 10.56 -4.21
C SER A 168 0.58 11.62 -4.10
N GLY A 169 1.47 11.69 -5.08
CA GLY A 169 2.64 12.57 -5.09
C GLY A 169 3.85 11.93 -4.39
N PHE A 170 3.65 11.37 -3.22
CA PHE A 170 4.62 10.59 -2.45
C PHE A 170 3.98 9.27 -2.02
N ASP A 171 4.74 8.19 -1.95
CA ASP A 171 4.22 6.89 -1.50
C ASP A 171 3.75 6.94 -0.04
N SER A 172 4.41 7.77 0.76
CA SER A 172 4.03 8.10 2.14
C SER A 172 2.72 8.89 2.28
N LEU A 173 2.13 9.38 1.20
CA LEU A 173 0.83 10.08 1.21
C LEU A 173 -0.35 9.21 0.74
N SER A 174 -0.15 7.94 0.36
CA SER A 174 -1.28 7.06 0.08
C SER A 174 -2.20 6.95 1.30
N TYR A 175 -3.52 6.87 1.09
CA TYR A 175 -4.47 6.78 2.21
C TYR A 175 -4.22 5.56 3.09
N ALA A 176 -3.82 4.45 2.47
CA ALA A 176 -3.56 3.21 3.17
C ALA A 176 -2.36 3.35 4.11
N TRP A 177 -1.26 3.95 3.65
CA TRP A 177 -0.10 4.23 4.49
C TRP A 177 -0.43 5.19 5.64
N GLN A 178 -1.06 6.34 5.34
CA GLN A 178 -1.44 7.31 6.37
C GLN A 178 -2.36 6.70 7.43
N THR A 179 -3.31 5.85 7.02
CA THR A 179 -4.20 5.13 7.95
C THR A 179 -3.40 4.15 8.82
N ALA A 180 -2.52 3.34 8.22
CA ALA A 180 -1.70 2.40 8.97
C ALA A 180 -0.76 3.11 9.96
N LEU A 181 -0.14 4.21 9.54
CA LEU A 181 0.73 5.04 10.40
C LEU A 181 -0.03 5.59 11.62
N HIS A 182 -1.27 6.08 11.43
CA HIS A 182 -2.11 6.58 12.52
C HIS A 182 -2.37 5.52 13.60
N PHE A 183 -2.64 4.28 13.19
CA PHE A 183 -2.91 3.17 14.12
C PHE A 183 -1.64 2.44 14.60
N ASN A 184 -0.44 2.92 14.29
CA ASN A 184 0.82 2.21 14.49
C ASN A 184 0.71 0.75 14.03
N ALA A 185 0.27 0.54 12.81
CA ALA A 185 0.01 -0.78 12.26
C ALA A 185 1.06 -1.21 11.23
N ASP A 186 1.56 -2.45 11.35
CA ASP A 186 2.16 -3.11 10.20
C ASP A 186 1.08 -3.31 9.13
N CYS A 187 1.37 -2.95 7.90
CA CYS A 187 0.37 -3.05 6.84
C CYS A 187 0.90 -3.74 5.59
N VAL A 188 0.06 -4.58 5.02
CA VAL A 188 0.17 -5.05 3.63
C VAL A 188 -0.77 -4.22 2.77
N ILE A 189 -0.22 -3.53 1.75
CA ILE A 189 -0.99 -2.72 0.81
C ILE A 189 -1.07 -3.47 -0.53
N ASN A 190 -2.02 -4.38 -0.64
CA ASN A 190 -2.30 -5.17 -1.85
C ASN A 190 -3.19 -4.37 -2.82
N GLY A 191 -2.71 -3.21 -3.25
CA GLY A 191 -3.32 -2.40 -4.30
C GLY A 191 -2.75 -2.76 -5.67
N VAL A 192 -3.61 -3.10 -6.63
CA VAL A 192 -3.23 -3.42 -8.01
C VAL A 192 -3.91 -2.47 -8.98
N GLY A 193 -3.15 -1.58 -9.60
CA GLY A 193 -3.69 -0.57 -10.51
C GLY A 193 -4.53 -1.17 -11.64
N GLY A 194 -5.80 -0.75 -11.75
CA GLY A 194 -6.78 -1.34 -12.66
C GLY A 194 -7.48 -2.59 -12.09
N GLY A 195 -7.18 -2.98 -10.85
CA GLY A 195 -7.81 -4.12 -10.18
C GLY A 195 -9.31 -3.95 -9.97
N PHE A 196 -10.02 -5.06 -9.89
CA PHE A 196 -11.47 -5.15 -9.77
C PHE A 196 -11.85 -6.45 -9.06
N PHE A 197 -13.12 -6.62 -8.69
CA PHE A 197 -13.61 -7.84 -8.08
C PHE A 197 -13.44 -9.02 -9.04
N SER A 198 -12.56 -9.96 -8.68
CA SER A 198 -12.32 -11.18 -9.43
C SER A 198 -11.80 -12.28 -8.50
N GLU A 199 -12.52 -13.37 -8.37
CA GLU A 199 -12.24 -14.45 -7.42
C GLU A 199 -10.87 -15.11 -7.67
N CYS A 200 -10.43 -15.17 -8.94
CA CYS A 200 -9.14 -15.79 -9.29
C CYS A 200 -7.92 -14.99 -8.79
N THR A 201 -8.13 -13.73 -8.35
CA THR A 201 -7.08 -12.87 -7.80
C THR A 201 -7.03 -12.87 -6.28
N PHE A 202 -7.95 -13.60 -5.64
CA PHE A 202 -7.97 -13.75 -4.19
C PHE A 202 -7.06 -14.91 -3.75
N ASP A 203 -6.25 -14.62 -2.75
CA ASP A 203 -5.52 -15.59 -1.96
C ASP A 203 -5.23 -15.02 -0.58
N LYS A 204 -5.24 -15.85 0.46
CA LYS A 204 -4.90 -15.44 1.81
C LYS A 204 -3.38 -15.51 1.97
N PRO A 205 -2.67 -14.37 2.14
CA PRO A 205 -1.23 -14.39 2.43
C PRO A 205 -0.98 -14.96 3.84
N ASP A 206 0.27 -15.35 4.10
CA ASP A 206 0.73 -15.67 5.45
C ASP A 206 0.96 -14.36 6.24
N PHE A 207 -0.14 -13.68 6.47
CA PHE A 207 -0.23 -12.43 7.22
C PHE A 207 -1.58 -12.43 7.94
N ASP A 208 -1.56 -12.35 9.26
CA ASP A 208 -2.77 -12.37 10.10
C ASP A 208 -3.17 -10.94 10.52
N PRO A 209 -4.00 -10.22 9.75
CA PRO A 209 -4.39 -8.87 10.05
C PRO A 209 -5.45 -8.80 11.15
N ASP A 210 -5.43 -7.73 11.95
CA ASP A 210 -6.54 -7.36 12.85
C ASP A 210 -7.68 -6.70 12.06
N ILE A 211 -7.32 -5.96 11.01
CA ILE A 211 -8.24 -5.15 10.21
C ILE A 211 -7.98 -5.42 8.72
N VAL A 212 -9.06 -5.72 7.99
CA VAL A 212 -9.05 -5.88 6.53
C VAL A 212 -9.91 -4.82 5.88
N ILE A 213 -9.36 -4.12 4.90
CA ILE A 213 -10.04 -3.06 4.15
C ILE A 213 -10.04 -3.41 2.67
N ILE A 214 -11.21 -3.52 2.07
CA ILE A 214 -11.42 -3.79 0.65
C ILE A 214 -11.90 -2.51 -0.02
N ALA A 215 -11.27 -2.10 -1.12
CA ALA A 215 -11.61 -0.89 -1.87
C ALA A 215 -11.54 -1.14 -3.38
N TYR A 216 -12.49 -1.90 -3.89
CA TYR A 216 -12.74 -2.11 -5.32
C TYR A 216 -14.06 -1.44 -5.76
N GLY A 217 -14.37 -1.52 -7.05
CA GLY A 217 -15.62 -1.05 -7.65
C GLY A 217 -15.43 0.10 -8.64
N THR A 218 -14.37 0.90 -8.48
CA THR A 218 -14.07 2.01 -9.41
C THR A 218 -13.82 1.51 -10.84
N ASN A 219 -13.08 0.42 -11.00
CA ASN A 219 -12.80 -0.19 -12.31
C ASN A 219 -13.91 -1.16 -12.74
N ASP A 220 -14.67 -1.69 -11.81
CA ASP A 220 -15.85 -2.51 -12.09
C ASP A 220 -16.92 -1.68 -12.79
N PHE A 221 -17.08 -0.42 -12.38
CA PHE A 221 -17.92 0.55 -13.09
C PHE A 221 -17.37 0.83 -14.50
N GLY A 222 -18.11 0.43 -15.51
CA GLY A 222 -17.72 0.51 -16.92
C GLY A 222 -17.04 -0.74 -17.49
N ARG A 223 -16.69 -1.74 -16.67
CA ARG A 223 -16.14 -3.01 -17.11
C ARG A 223 -17.24 -3.98 -17.56
N TYR A 224 -18.27 -4.14 -16.75
CA TYR A 224 -19.39 -5.03 -17.02
C TYR A 224 -20.48 -4.31 -17.84
N ASN A 225 -21.37 -5.04 -18.50
CA ASN A 225 -22.44 -4.46 -19.32
C ASN A 225 -23.73 -4.24 -18.53
N SER A 226 -23.85 -4.89 -17.37
CA SER A 226 -25.02 -4.77 -16.49
C SER A 226 -24.67 -5.04 -15.04
N ILE A 227 -25.58 -4.69 -14.15
CA ILE A 227 -25.52 -5.02 -12.72
C ILE A 227 -25.57 -6.54 -12.51
N ASP A 228 -26.33 -7.26 -13.34
CA ASP A 228 -26.44 -8.73 -13.24
C ASP A 228 -25.10 -9.43 -13.56
N GLU A 229 -24.28 -8.84 -14.43
CA GLU A 229 -22.91 -9.33 -14.68
C GLU A 229 -21.95 -8.99 -13.52
N LEU A 230 -22.09 -7.83 -12.89
CA LEU A 230 -21.25 -7.40 -11.78
C LEU A 230 -21.52 -8.19 -10.48
N CYS A 231 -22.79 -8.37 -10.16
CA CYS A 231 -23.24 -8.90 -8.87
C CYS A 231 -22.60 -10.25 -8.47
N PRO A 232 -22.46 -11.26 -9.35
CA PRO A 232 -21.81 -12.53 -9.03
C PRO A 232 -20.35 -12.35 -8.61
N HIS A 233 -19.58 -11.52 -9.30
CA HIS A 233 -18.16 -11.29 -9.02
C HIS A 233 -17.93 -10.60 -7.67
N VAL A 234 -18.75 -9.60 -7.35
CA VAL A 234 -18.71 -8.93 -6.04
C VAL A 234 -19.02 -9.92 -4.93
N ASN A 235 -20.12 -10.68 -5.08
CA ASN A 235 -20.53 -11.68 -4.09
C ASN A 235 -19.48 -12.77 -3.91
N GLY A 236 -18.97 -13.36 -4.99
CA GLY A 236 -17.98 -14.44 -4.94
C GLY A 236 -16.67 -13.98 -4.27
N TYR A 237 -16.21 -12.76 -4.61
CA TYR A 237 -15.02 -12.21 -3.99
C TYR A 237 -15.20 -11.96 -2.48
N LEU A 238 -16.31 -11.30 -2.08
CA LEU A 238 -16.58 -11.00 -0.68
C LEU A 238 -16.86 -12.25 0.16
N GLU A 239 -17.41 -13.31 -0.44
CA GLU A 239 -17.55 -14.62 0.20
C GLU A 239 -16.19 -15.23 0.55
N LEU A 240 -15.21 -15.18 -0.38
CA LEU A 240 -13.83 -15.62 -0.13
C LEU A 240 -13.18 -14.82 0.99
N VAL A 241 -13.34 -13.49 0.98
CA VAL A 241 -12.83 -12.61 2.05
C VAL A 241 -13.46 -12.97 3.39
N LYS A 242 -14.79 -13.15 3.45
CA LYS A 242 -15.49 -13.55 4.67
C LYS A 242 -15.02 -14.90 5.19
N HIS A 243 -14.79 -15.85 4.30
CA HIS A 243 -14.26 -17.17 4.69
C HIS A 243 -12.84 -17.04 5.29
N ALA A 244 -11.99 -16.19 4.71
CA ALA A 244 -10.61 -16.05 5.12
C ALA A 244 -10.42 -15.22 6.40
N TYR A 245 -11.26 -14.19 6.62
CA TYR A 245 -11.08 -13.15 7.65
C TYR A 245 -12.35 -12.85 8.46
N GLY A 246 -13.30 -13.78 8.52
CA GLY A 246 -14.61 -13.54 9.15
C GLY A 246 -14.59 -13.31 10.66
N ASP A 247 -13.49 -13.59 11.32
CA ASP A 247 -13.21 -13.32 12.74
C ASP A 247 -12.52 -11.97 12.99
N LYS A 248 -12.19 -11.24 11.93
CA LYS A 248 -11.49 -9.94 11.95
C LYS A 248 -12.44 -8.77 11.72
N HIS A 249 -11.96 -7.55 11.95
CA HIS A 249 -12.67 -6.34 11.50
C HIS A 249 -12.53 -6.18 9.99
N VAL A 250 -13.60 -6.48 9.25
CA VAL A 250 -13.59 -6.41 7.77
C VAL A 250 -14.49 -5.28 7.31
N PHE A 251 -13.91 -4.37 6.52
CA PHE A 251 -14.58 -3.22 5.93
C PHE A 251 -14.52 -3.27 4.41
N CYS A 252 -15.59 -2.84 3.75
CA CYS A 252 -15.65 -2.66 2.30
C CYS A 252 -15.93 -1.19 1.99
N ILE A 253 -14.94 -0.48 1.46
CA ILE A 253 -15.10 0.90 1.04
C ILE A 253 -15.79 0.89 -0.33
N LEU A 254 -16.96 1.53 -0.42
CA LEU A 254 -17.67 1.73 -1.67
C LEU A 254 -16.86 2.71 -2.56
N PRO A 255 -17.03 2.66 -3.90
CA PRO A 255 -16.30 3.54 -4.80
C PRO A 255 -16.38 5.02 -4.39
N LEU A 256 -15.24 5.72 -4.50
CA LEU A 256 -15.16 7.16 -4.30
C LEU A 256 -15.96 7.90 -5.39
N TRP A 257 -16.29 9.15 -5.12
CA TRP A 257 -16.78 10.05 -6.16
C TRP A 257 -15.76 10.15 -7.32
N ARG A 258 -16.29 10.26 -8.54
CA ARG A 258 -15.51 10.50 -9.75
C ARG A 258 -16.26 11.44 -10.68
N SER A 259 -15.56 12.33 -11.37
CA SER A 259 -16.22 13.38 -12.19
C SER A 259 -16.76 12.86 -13.52
N ASP A 260 -16.43 11.64 -13.93
CA ASP A 260 -16.83 11.05 -15.21
C ASP A 260 -17.96 10.01 -15.11
N ILE A 261 -18.70 9.99 -14.01
CA ILE A 261 -19.82 9.06 -13.78
C ILE A 261 -20.88 9.06 -14.88
N HIS A 262 -20.98 10.13 -15.66
CA HIS A 262 -21.94 10.25 -16.76
C HIS A 262 -21.42 9.69 -18.10
N LYS A 263 -20.15 9.30 -18.19
CA LYS A 263 -19.53 8.82 -19.44
C LYS A 263 -19.82 7.35 -19.77
N TYR A 264 -20.30 6.59 -18.81
CA TYR A 264 -20.49 5.14 -18.95
C TYR A 264 -21.99 4.77 -18.90
N PRO A 265 -22.70 4.83 -20.04
CA PRO A 265 -24.13 4.55 -20.08
C PRO A 265 -24.50 3.05 -19.96
N LYS A 266 -23.51 2.17 -19.88
CA LYS A 266 -23.71 0.71 -19.77
C LYS A 266 -24.41 0.30 -18.48
N TYR A 267 -24.23 1.06 -17.40
CA TYR A 267 -24.91 0.88 -16.12
C TYR A 267 -26.11 1.82 -16.02
N SER A 268 -27.11 1.42 -15.27
CA SER A 268 -28.23 2.29 -14.95
C SER A 268 -27.79 3.57 -14.20
N SER A 269 -26.78 3.44 -13.32
CA SER A 269 -26.11 4.58 -12.67
C SER A 269 -24.87 4.12 -11.90
N PHE A 270 -23.96 5.04 -11.57
CA PHE A 270 -22.84 4.80 -10.63
C PHE A 270 -23.35 4.39 -9.23
N ALA A 271 -24.48 4.99 -8.81
CA ALA A 271 -25.14 4.64 -7.55
C ALA A 271 -25.54 3.16 -7.52
N SER A 272 -26.06 2.59 -8.61
CA SER A 272 -26.43 1.18 -8.68
C SER A 272 -25.22 0.24 -8.50
N CYS A 273 -24.04 0.62 -9.01
CA CYS A 273 -22.80 -0.12 -8.77
C CYS A 273 -22.45 -0.08 -7.28
N CYS A 274 -22.52 1.07 -6.64
CA CYS A 274 -22.29 1.21 -5.20
C CYS A 274 -23.30 0.41 -4.37
N ASP A 275 -24.56 0.36 -4.78
CA ASP A 275 -25.61 -0.38 -4.08
C ASP A 275 -25.38 -1.90 -4.14
N VAL A 276 -24.99 -2.44 -5.29
CA VAL A 276 -24.61 -3.87 -5.42
C VAL A 276 -23.48 -4.23 -4.47
N ILE A 277 -22.43 -3.40 -4.40
CA ILE A 277 -21.29 -3.66 -3.51
C ILE A 277 -21.72 -3.56 -2.04
N ARG A 278 -22.55 -2.55 -1.69
CA ARG A 278 -23.09 -2.38 -0.33
C ARG A 278 -23.92 -3.58 0.10
N GLU A 279 -24.85 -4.01 -0.74
CA GLU A 279 -25.75 -5.16 -0.46
C GLU A 279 -24.96 -6.45 -0.30
N ALA A 280 -23.97 -6.70 -1.18
CA ALA A 280 -23.10 -7.85 -1.06
C ALA A 280 -22.25 -7.81 0.22
N ALA A 281 -21.68 -6.66 0.58
CA ALA A 281 -20.93 -6.50 1.82
C ALA A 281 -21.81 -6.83 3.05
N LEU A 282 -22.99 -6.25 3.13
CA LEU A 282 -23.94 -6.50 4.22
C LEU A 282 -24.37 -7.97 4.28
N LYS A 283 -24.65 -8.60 3.13
CA LYS A 283 -25.00 -10.03 3.03
C LYS A 283 -23.92 -10.94 3.62
N HIS A 284 -22.65 -10.61 3.42
CA HIS A 284 -21.51 -11.36 3.96
C HIS A 284 -21.06 -10.90 5.35
N GLY A 285 -21.80 -9.99 6.01
CA GLY A 285 -21.45 -9.46 7.34
C GLY A 285 -20.16 -8.63 7.33
N ILE A 286 -19.84 -8.02 6.19
CA ILE A 286 -18.73 -7.08 6.00
C ILE A 286 -19.31 -5.67 6.12
N LYS A 287 -18.64 -4.79 6.87
CA LYS A 287 -19.13 -3.43 7.10
C LYS A 287 -18.84 -2.52 5.91
N PRO A 288 -19.86 -1.98 5.21
CA PRO A 288 -19.63 -1.02 4.13
C PRO A 288 -19.29 0.37 4.70
N ILE A 289 -18.31 1.05 4.08
CA ILE A 289 -17.98 2.45 4.32
C ILE A 289 -18.35 3.23 3.04
N ASP A 290 -19.10 4.32 3.21
CA ASP A 290 -19.56 5.14 2.08
C ASP A 290 -18.42 5.97 1.49
N GLY A 291 -17.84 5.49 0.37
CA GLY A 291 -16.74 6.15 -0.32
C GLY A 291 -17.06 7.57 -0.80
N MET A 292 -18.35 7.87 -1.07
CA MET A 292 -18.78 9.20 -1.46
C MET A 292 -18.57 10.28 -0.36
N LYS A 293 -18.32 9.87 0.88
CA LYS A 293 -18.08 10.77 2.02
C LYS A 293 -16.59 10.95 2.36
N LEU A 294 -15.71 10.18 1.73
CA LEU A 294 -14.29 10.13 2.14
C LEU A 294 -13.43 11.22 1.49
N VAL A 295 -13.83 11.71 0.31
CA VAL A 295 -13.14 12.80 -0.40
C VAL A 295 -14.17 13.82 -0.86
N PRO A 296 -13.92 15.16 -0.71
CA PRO A 296 -14.83 16.18 -1.22
C PRO A 296 -15.01 16.08 -2.74
N HIS A 297 -16.23 16.34 -3.23
CA HIS A 297 -16.63 16.22 -4.65
C HIS A 297 -16.21 17.43 -5.48
N PHE A 298 -14.94 17.81 -5.42
CA PHE A 298 -14.36 18.92 -6.18
C PHE A 298 -13.13 18.44 -6.93
N SER A 299 -12.96 18.88 -8.17
CA SER A 299 -11.83 18.50 -9.04
C SER A 299 -10.46 18.82 -8.43
N GLU A 300 -10.38 19.80 -7.54
CA GLU A 300 -9.17 20.22 -6.84
C GLU A 300 -8.58 19.13 -5.91
N PHE A 301 -9.38 18.13 -5.53
CA PHE A 301 -8.94 16.97 -4.73
C PHE A 301 -8.54 15.78 -5.59
N PHE A 302 -8.63 15.88 -6.91
CA PHE A 302 -8.35 14.79 -7.83
C PHE A 302 -7.28 15.21 -8.85
N TYR A 303 -6.42 14.24 -9.21
CA TYR A 303 -5.43 14.43 -10.26
C TYR A 303 -6.07 14.33 -11.65
N ASP A 304 -6.98 13.40 -11.80
CA ASP A 304 -7.77 13.17 -13.00
C ASP A 304 -9.26 12.97 -12.63
N HIS A 305 -10.02 12.30 -13.47
CA HIS A 305 -11.45 12.07 -13.22
C HIS A 305 -11.73 11.07 -12.09
N VAL A 306 -10.72 10.30 -11.63
CA VAL A 306 -10.88 9.11 -10.78
C VAL A 306 -9.95 9.13 -9.57
N HIS A 307 -8.67 9.47 -9.78
CA HIS A 307 -7.64 9.32 -8.75
C HIS A 307 -7.53 10.58 -7.89
N PRO A 308 -7.62 10.46 -6.57
CA PRO A 308 -7.28 11.56 -5.69
C PRO A 308 -5.84 12.04 -5.90
N ASN A 309 -5.59 13.34 -5.77
CA ASN A 309 -4.25 13.89 -5.67
C ASN A 309 -3.76 13.86 -4.21
N ALA A 310 -2.57 14.41 -3.92
CA ALA A 310 -2.00 14.43 -2.56
C ALA A 310 -2.98 14.96 -1.50
N LEU A 311 -3.67 16.07 -1.80
CA LEU A 311 -4.65 16.65 -0.89
C LEU A 311 -5.88 15.74 -0.72
N GLY A 312 -6.37 15.15 -1.82
CA GLY A 312 -7.46 14.18 -1.79
C GLY A 312 -7.12 12.94 -0.98
N PHE A 313 -5.91 12.41 -1.09
CA PHE A 313 -5.45 11.28 -0.27
C PHE A 313 -5.36 11.61 1.22
N CYS A 314 -4.93 12.83 1.59
CA CYS A 314 -4.95 13.27 2.99
C CYS A 314 -6.38 13.38 3.54
N MET A 315 -7.33 13.90 2.74
CA MET A 315 -8.74 13.95 3.14
C MET A 315 -9.34 12.54 3.27
N TYR A 316 -9.01 11.66 2.33
CA TYR A 316 -9.44 10.27 2.35
C TYR A 316 -8.95 9.56 3.63
N ALA A 317 -7.65 9.61 3.91
CA ALA A 317 -7.08 8.99 5.10
C ALA A 317 -7.74 9.51 6.38
N LYS A 318 -7.88 10.84 6.53
CA LYS A 318 -8.51 11.47 7.68
C LYS A 318 -9.94 11.00 7.88
N ALA A 319 -10.74 10.95 6.82
CA ALA A 319 -12.13 10.51 6.90
C ALA A 319 -12.23 9.01 7.20
N LEU A 320 -11.39 8.17 6.57
CA LEU A 320 -11.35 6.73 6.83
C LEU A 320 -10.95 6.43 8.28
N ILE A 321 -9.91 7.09 8.81
CA ILE A 321 -9.49 6.97 10.20
C ILE A 321 -10.69 7.23 11.13
N GLY A 322 -11.42 8.33 10.89
CA GLY A 322 -12.59 8.66 11.72
C GLY A 322 -13.75 7.66 11.59
N GLU A 323 -13.88 6.92 10.49
CA GLU A 323 -14.84 5.82 10.38
C GLU A 323 -14.36 4.56 11.14
N LEU A 324 -13.06 4.25 11.04
CA LEU A 324 -12.47 3.09 11.72
C LEU A 324 -12.48 3.25 13.26
N GLU A 325 -12.14 4.44 13.79
CA GLU A 325 -12.11 4.73 15.23
C GLU A 325 -13.47 4.52 15.94
N LYS A 326 -14.56 4.51 15.19
CA LYS A 326 -15.90 4.23 15.75
C LYS A 326 -16.15 2.74 16.00
N GLU A 327 -15.29 1.87 15.43
CA GLU A 327 -15.57 0.43 15.29
C GLU A 327 -14.50 -0.49 15.90
N ILE A 328 -13.29 0.07 16.20
CA ILE A 328 -12.12 -0.70 16.64
C ILE A 328 -11.53 -0.21 17.96
#